data_a21d99e47805a6440c7bd347e490a159
#
_entry.id   a21d99e47805a6440c7bd347e490a159
#
_cell.length_a   1.000
_cell.length_b   1.000
_cell.length_c   1.000
_cell.angle_alpha   90.00
_cell.angle_beta   90.00
_cell.angle_gamma   90.00
#
_symmetry.space_group_name_H-M   'P 1'
#
loop_
_entity.id
_entity.type
_entity.pdbx_description
1 polymer ?
#
loop_
_entity_poly.entity_id
_entity_poly.type
_entity_poly.pdbx_seq_one_letter_code
_entity_poly.pdbx_strand_id
1 'polypeptide(L)'
;MTERWFAIGAWLGALGVALGAFGAHGLKARVSADMLAVWETGARYHVLHALALLATGWACERWPGAYTSGAGWLFLAGVALFSGSLYVLALTGVRALGAIT
;
A
#
# COMPACT_ATOMS: atom_id res chain seq x y z
N MET A 1 -5.20 -15.84 13.06
CA MET A 1 -4.62 -14.49 13.00
C MET A 1 -3.44 -14.43 12.03
N THR A 2 -2.47 -15.35 12.17
CA THR A 2 -1.28 -15.40 11.29
C THR A 2 -1.65 -15.50 9.82
N GLU A 3 -2.53 -16.43 9.50
CA GLU A 3 -2.96 -16.68 8.12
C GLU A 3 -3.62 -15.47 7.48
N ARG A 4 -4.37 -14.72 8.29
CA ARG A 4 -5.04 -13.50 7.82
C ARG A 4 -4.02 -12.48 7.30
N TRP A 5 -2.96 -12.23 8.07
CA TRP A 5 -1.97 -11.24 7.68
C TRP A 5 -1.13 -11.71 6.49
N PHE A 6 -0.81 -13.01 6.42
CA PHE A 6 -0.15 -13.56 5.24
C PHE A 6 -1.03 -13.40 3.99
N ALA A 7 -2.31 -13.75 4.10
CA ALA A 7 -3.23 -13.67 2.97
C ALA A 7 -3.41 -12.22 2.50
N ILE A 8 -3.65 -11.29 3.44
CA ILE A 8 -3.81 -9.87 3.12
C ILE A 8 -2.53 -9.33 2.50
N GLY A 9 -1.37 -9.65 3.08
CA GLY A 9 -0.08 -9.21 2.56
C GLY A 9 0.18 -9.71 1.15
N ALA A 10 -0.12 -10.98 0.89
CA ALA A 10 0.06 -11.57 -0.44
C ALA A 10 -0.84 -10.91 -1.49
N TRP A 11 -2.12 -10.71 -1.18
CA TRP A 11 -3.05 -10.05 -2.09
C TRP A 11 -2.69 -8.59 -2.31
N LEU A 12 -2.32 -7.87 -1.25
CA LEU A 12 -1.88 -6.48 -1.38
C LEU A 12 -0.59 -6.38 -2.20
N GLY A 13 0.32 -7.34 -2.03
CA GLY A 13 1.54 -7.38 -2.83
C GLY A 13 1.25 -7.56 -4.32
N ALA A 14 0.38 -8.50 -4.64
CA ALA A 14 -0.03 -8.72 -6.03
C ALA A 14 -0.69 -7.48 -6.61
N LEU A 15 -1.60 -6.86 -5.86
CA LEU A 15 -2.26 -5.63 -6.29
C LEU A 15 -1.25 -4.49 -6.45
N GLY A 16 -0.30 -4.35 -5.53
CA GLY A 16 0.73 -3.32 -5.60
C GLY A 16 1.59 -3.43 -6.85
N VAL A 17 1.97 -4.65 -7.20
CA VAL A 17 2.74 -4.91 -8.44
C VAL A 17 1.90 -4.56 -9.66
N ALA A 18 0.63 -4.95 -9.67
CA ALA A 18 -0.28 -4.64 -10.78
C ALA A 18 -0.46 -3.12 -10.95
N LEU A 19 -0.63 -2.39 -9.84
CA LEU A 19 -0.78 -0.94 -9.87
C LEU A 19 0.52 -0.26 -10.30
N GLY A 20 1.67 -0.78 -9.88
CA GLY A 20 2.97 -0.28 -10.33
C GLY A 20 3.15 -0.46 -11.83
N ALA A 21 2.78 -1.62 -12.35
CA ALA A 21 2.85 -1.90 -13.78
C ALA A 21 1.89 -1.00 -14.58
N PHE A 22 0.69 -0.78 -14.08
CA PHE A 22 -0.26 0.14 -14.71
C PHE A 22 0.31 1.55 -14.80
N GLY A 23 0.96 2.03 -13.72
CA GLY A 23 1.61 3.33 -13.71
C GLY A 23 2.68 3.45 -14.79
N ALA A 24 3.51 2.42 -14.93
CA ALA A 24 4.61 2.43 -15.89
C ALA A 24 4.13 2.36 -17.35
N HIS A 25 2.95 1.82 -17.59
CA HIS A 25 2.46 1.57 -18.96
C HIS A 25 1.22 2.40 -19.29
N GLY A 26 0.06 2.07 -18.75
CA GLY A 26 -1.21 2.69 -19.10
C GLY A 26 -1.34 4.14 -18.60
N LEU A 27 -1.04 4.36 -17.34
CA LEU A 27 -1.24 5.66 -16.70
C LEU A 27 -0.23 6.70 -17.21
N LYS A 28 0.96 6.28 -17.56
CA LYS A 28 2.05 7.17 -18.01
C LYS A 28 1.61 8.09 -19.15
N ALA A 29 0.75 7.62 -20.04
CA ALA A 29 0.27 8.40 -21.17
C ALA A 29 -0.90 9.33 -20.81
N ARG A 30 -1.46 9.23 -19.60
CA ARG A 30 -2.72 9.89 -19.23
C ARG A 30 -2.58 10.98 -18.18
N VAL A 31 -1.48 11.00 -17.44
CA VAL A 31 -1.27 11.96 -16.36
C VAL A 31 0.05 12.68 -16.56
N SER A 32 0.23 13.81 -15.86
CA SER A 32 1.49 14.56 -15.88
C SER A 32 2.61 13.75 -15.23
N ALA A 33 3.85 14.15 -15.50
CA ALA A 33 5.01 13.53 -14.86
C ALA A 33 4.95 13.62 -13.33
N ASP A 34 4.46 14.75 -12.80
CA ASP A 34 4.31 14.94 -11.35
C ASP A 34 3.30 13.95 -10.76
N MET A 35 2.17 13.78 -11.42
CA MET A 35 1.13 12.86 -10.95
C MET A 35 1.57 11.40 -11.10
N LEU A 36 2.35 11.10 -12.12
CA LEU A 36 2.92 9.77 -12.27
C LEU A 36 3.88 9.45 -11.11
N ALA A 37 4.71 10.43 -10.72
CA ALA A 37 5.61 10.26 -9.57
C ALA A 37 4.83 10.02 -8.27
N VAL A 38 3.69 10.70 -8.10
CA VAL A 38 2.79 10.50 -6.95
C VAL A 38 2.26 9.07 -6.94
N TRP A 39 1.80 8.59 -8.09
CA TRP A 39 1.32 7.21 -8.24
C TRP A 39 2.41 6.19 -7.91
N GLU A 40 3.60 6.39 -8.45
CA GLU A 40 4.73 5.48 -8.21
C GLU A 40 5.12 5.44 -6.73
N THR A 41 5.07 6.59 -6.04
CA THR A 41 5.31 6.64 -4.61
C THR A 41 4.27 5.80 -3.87
N GLY A 42 3.00 5.95 -4.22
CA GLY A 42 1.92 5.16 -3.64
C GLY A 42 2.14 3.67 -3.83
N ALA A 43 2.49 3.25 -5.05
CA ALA A 43 2.72 1.84 -5.37
C ALA A 43 3.93 1.28 -4.62
N ARG A 44 4.99 2.06 -4.48
CA ARG A 44 6.19 1.66 -3.75
C ARG A 44 5.88 1.37 -2.29
N TYR A 45 5.23 2.30 -1.62
CA TYR A 45 4.87 2.11 -0.20
C TYR A 45 3.80 1.05 -0.02
N HIS A 46 2.92 0.88 -1.00
CA HIS A 46 1.95 -0.22 -1.02
C HIS A 46 2.66 -1.58 -0.93
N VAL A 47 3.66 -1.80 -1.77
CA VAL A 47 4.42 -3.05 -1.78
C VAL A 47 5.21 -3.22 -0.48
N LEU A 48 5.82 -2.13 0.04
CA LEU A 48 6.55 -2.19 1.30
C LEU A 48 5.63 -2.60 2.46
N HIS A 49 4.41 -2.05 2.50
CA HIS A 49 3.44 -2.42 3.52
C HIS A 49 2.93 -3.85 3.35
N ALA A 50 2.80 -4.32 2.10
CA ALA A 50 2.44 -5.71 1.84
C ALA A 50 3.50 -6.67 2.41
N LEU A 51 4.78 -6.36 2.21
CA LEU A 51 5.88 -7.14 2.79
C LEU A 51 5.86 -7.07 4.32
N ALA A 52 5.57 -5.89 4.87
CA ALA A 52 5.45 -5.73 6.31
C ALA A 52 4.31 -6.57 6.88
N LEU A 53 3.20 -6.73 6.15
CA LEU A 53 2.09 -7.58 6.57
C LEU A 53 2.46 -9.05 6.55
N LEU A 54 3.24 -9.50 5.57
CA LEU A 54 3.77 -10.86 5.56
C LEU A 54 4.64 -11.11 6.81
N ALA A 55 5.51 -10.15 7.13
CA ALA A 55 6.34 -10.22 8.33
C ALA A 55 5.49 -10.21 9.60
N THR A 56 4.41 -9.42 9.61
CA THR A 56 3.47 -9.37 10.74
C THR A 56 2.79 -10.73 10.94
N GLY A 57 2.44 -11.42 9.87
CA GLY A 57 1.89 -12.77 9.95
C GLY A 57 2.86 -13.71 10.67
N TRP A 58 4.13 -13.64 10.31
CA TRP A 58 5.17 -14.41 10.99
C TRP A 58 5.31 -14.00 12.45
N ALA A 59 5.33 -12.70 12.72
CA ALA A 59 5.49 -12.19 14.08
C ALA A 59 4.32 -12.58 14.99
N CYS A 60 3.10 -12.60 14.46
CA CYS A 60 1.93 -13.05 15.22
C CYS A 60 2.03 -14.50 15.67
N GLU A 61 2.68 -15.33 14.86
CA GLU A 61 2.93 -16.72 15.22
C GLU A 61 4.03 -16.84 16.26
N ARG A 62 5.10 -16.06 16.10
CA ARG A 62 6.27 -16.11 17.00
C ARG A 62 5.98 -15.42 18.34
N TRP A 63 5.27 -14.31 18.33
CA TRP A 63 4.93 -13.50 19.50
C TRP A 63 3.45 -13.14 19.48
N PRO A 64 2.56 -14.11 19.78
CA PRO A 64 1.13 -13.83 19.75
C PRO A 64 0.74 -12.79 20.81
N GLY A 65 -0.23 -11.95 20.47
CA GLY A 65 -0.73 -10.95 21.39
C GLY A 65 -1.21 -9.68 20.70
N ALA A 66 -1.61 -8.72 21.51
CA ALA A 66 -2.23 -7.49 21.04
C ALA A 66 -1.26 -6.61 20.24
N TYR A 67 0.02 -6.60 20.60
CA TYR A 67 0.99 -5.74 19.93
C TYR A 67 1.25 -6.18 18.48
N THR A 68 1.45 -7.48 18.24
CA THR A 68 1.68 -7.98 16.89
C THR A 68 0.42 -7.89 16.05
N SER A 69 -0.73 -8.20 16.62
CA SER A 69 -2.01 -8.05 15.94
C SER A 69 -2.30 -6.58 15.62
N GLY A 70 -2.01 -5.69 16.59
CA GLY A 70 -2.17 -4.25 16.39
C GLY A 70 -1.28 -3.70 15.29
N ALA A 71 -0.04 -4.22 15.18
CA ALA A 71 0.85 -3.84 14.10
C ALA A 71 0.26 -4.15 12.73
N GLY A 72 -0.38 -5.33 12.59
CA GLY A 72 -1.05 -5.69 11.35
C GLY A 72 -2.15 -4.70 10.96
N TRP A 73 -2.99 -4.33 11.92
CA TRP A 73 -4.05 -3.36 11.67
C TRP A 73 -3.49 -1.99 11.31
N LEU A 74 -2.41 -1.57 11.95
CA LEU A 74 -1.76 -0.29 11.66
C LEU A 74 -1.13 -0.27 10.28
N PHE A 75 -0.47 -1.35 9.87
CA PHE A 75 0.08 -1.43 8.52
C PHE A 75 -1.04 -1.41 7.47
N LEU A 76 -2.13 -2.12 7.72
CA LEU A 76 -3.25 -2.13 6.79
C LEU A 76 -3.89 -0.74 6.68
N ALA A 77 -4.14 -0.08 7.81
CA ALA A 77 -4.67 1.28 7.81
C ALA A 77 -3.70 2.25 7.13
N GLY A 78 -2.41 2.08 7.38
CA GLY A 78 -1.37 2.92 6.77
C GLY A 78 -1.36 2.83 5.25
N VAL A 79 -1.41 1.61 4.69
CA VAL A 79 -1.41 1.47 3.23
C VAL A 79 -2.69 2.01 2.63
N ALA A 80 -3.83 1.80 3.28
CA ALA A 80 -5.11 2.31 2.79
C ALA A 80 -5.10 3.84 2.75
N LEU A 81 -4.67 4.49 3.82
CA LEU A 81 -4.64 5.95 3.91
C LEU A 81 -3.54 6.56 3.05
N PHE A 82 -2.31 6.08 3.18
CA PHE A 82 -1.17 6.67 2.48
C PHE A 82 -1.22 6.37 0.97
N SER A 83 -1.15 5.11 0.60
CA SER A 83 -1.11 4.74 -0.82
C SER A 83 -2.45 5.02 -1.49
N GLY A 84 -3.57 4.77 -0.80
CA GLY A 84 -4.89 5.06 -1.33
C GLY A 84 -5.07 6.53 -1.65
N SER A 85 -4.65 7.43 -0.76
CA SER A 85 -4.75 8.88 -0.99
C SER A 85 -3.87 9.32 -2.15
N LEU A 86 -2.67 8.74 -2.30
CA LEU A 86 -1.79 9.07 -3.43
C LEU A 86 -2.36 8.59 -4.76
N TYR A 87 -2.98 7.40 -4.79
CA TYR A 87 -3.63 6.92 -6.01
C TYR A 87 -4.78 7.85 -6.42
N VAL A 88 -5.61 8.23 -5.48
CA VAL A 88 -6.72 9.14 -5.76
C VAL A 88 -6.21 10.51 -6.18
N LEU A 89 -5.17 11.03 -5.52
CA LEU A 89 -4.54 12.29 -5.91
C LEU A 89 -4.03 12.24 -7.35
N ALA A 90 -3.33 11.17 -7.71
CA ALA A 90 -2.76 11.02 -9.04
C ALA A 90 -3.83 10.98 -10.13
N LEU A 91 -4.97 10.37 -9.84
CA LEU A 91 -6.06 10.23 -10.81
C LEU A 91 -6.97 11.45 -10.88
N THR A 92 -7.14 12.18 -9.77
CA THR A 92 -8.09 13.29 -9.69
C THR A 92 -7.44 14.66 -9.65
N GLY A 93 -6.19 14.74 -9.23
CA GLY A 93 -5.49 16.02 -9.06
C GLY A 93 -5.93 16.82 -7.84
N VAL A 94 -6.70 16.23 -6.93
CA VAL A 94 -7.15 16.91 -5.70
C VAL A 94 -6.00 17.02 -4.72
N ARG A 95 -5.33 18.18 -4.72
CA ARG A 95 -4.08 18.38 -3.97
C ARG A 95 -4.25 18.31 -2.44
N ALA A 96 -5.45 18.54 -1.94
CA ALA A 96 -5.73 18.43 -0.50
C ALA A 96 -5.43 17.02 0.02
N LEU A 97 -5.52 16.00 -0.82
CA LEU A 97 -5.21 14.62 -0.45
C LEU A 97 -3.73 14.43 -0.11
N GLY A 98 -2.87 15.29 -0.59
CA GLY A 98 -1.45 15.27 -0.24
C GLY A 98 -1.20 15.55 1.24
N ALA A 99 -2.12 16.21 1.92
CA ALA A 99 -2.00 16.48 3.35
C ALA A 99 -2.11 15.22 4.20
N ILE A 100 -2.68 14.13 3.67
CA ILE A 100 -2.80 12.84 4.37
C ILE A 100 -1.46 12.12 4.36
N THR A 101 -0.61 12.46 3.43
CA THR A 101 0.69 11.81 3.24
C THR A 101 1.82 12.66 3.81
#